data_29f310d40f37ad5422e30e934bf9f377
#
_entry.id   29f310d40f37ad5422e30e934bf9f377
#
_cell.length_a   1.000
_cell.length_b   1.000
_cell.length_c   1.000
_cell.angle_alpha   90.00
_cell.angle_beta   90.00
_cell.angle_gamma   90.00
#
_symmetry.space_group_name_H-M   'P 1'
#
loop_
_entity.id
_entity.type
_entity.pdbx_description
1 polymer ?
#
loop_
_entity_poly.entity_id
_entity_poly.type
_entity_poly.pdbx_seq_one_letter_code
_entity_poly.pdbx_strand_id
1 'polypeptide(L)'
;VQTKLSFKDRFLAGFGFWPRLLRFCLASLVVLYLVSATLMQHEVRVYVYNGLRTRVTVALGEKELQLGPSQSAVVRVAANSALPIRARTARQPIESLQVDAENYLADYVYNVAAAVPLAERDVFYGSFAGKETAPRWRLESWFQTDVDYAFSPPPAELSTKSKSARKAALSAPPAAKDPREWIELVPPARRAAVIAAHQR
;
A
#
# COMPACT_ATOMS: atom_id res chain seq x y z
N VAL A 1 -1.62 -33.58 59.39
CA VAL A 1 -2.32 -32.41 58.86
C VAL A 1 -2.06 -32.35 57.39
N GLN A 2 -3.01 -32.80 56.54
CA GLN A 2 -2.89 -32.64 55.09
C GLN A 2 -3.28 -31.20 54.72
N THR A 3 -2.28 -30.41 54.38
CA THR A 3 -2.49 -29.06 53.84
C THR A 3 -3.12 -29.19 52.45
N LYS A 4 -4.40 -28.76 52.30
CA LYS A 4 -5.03 -28.68 50.99
C LYS A 4 -4.30 -27.66 50.14
N LEU A 5 -3.55 -28.13 49.15
CA LEU A 5 -2.88 -27.27 48.19
C LEU A 5 -3.89 -26.37 47.47
N SER A 6 -3.56 -25.07 47.36
CA SER A 6 -4.37 -24.10 46.60
C SER A 6 -4.50 -24.53 45.13
N PHE A 7 -5.55 -24.07 44.46
CA PHE A 7 -5.71 -24.32 43.03
C PHE A 7 -4.49 -23.88 42.20
N LYS A 8 -3.88 -22.74 42.57
CA LYS A 8 -2.63 -22.24 41.96
C LYS A 8 -1.49 -23.23 42.11
N ASP A 9 -1.30 -23.80 43.33
CA ASP A 9 -0.22 -24.73 43.62
C ASP A 9 -0.44 -26.05 42.88
N ARG A 10 -1.70 -26.51 42.76
CA ARG A 10 -2.05 -27.70 41.96
C ARG A 10 -1.84 -27.48 40.46
N PHE A 11 -2.15 -26.26 39.97
CA PHE A 11 -1.91 -25.91 38.59
C PHE A 11 -0.42 -25.86 38.28
N LEU A 12 0.40 -25.20 39.13
CA LEU A 12 1.84 -25.11 38.96
C LEU A 12 2.54 -26.46 39.12
N ALA A 13 2.13 -27.27 40.08
CA ALA A 13 2.69 -28.59 40.32
C ALA A 13 2.18 -29.66 39.34
N GLY A 14 1.11 -29.38 38.57
CA GLY A 14 0.54 -30.34 37.58
C GLY A 14 -0.22 -31.50 38.21
N PHE A 15 -0.63 -31.39 39.51
CA PHE A 15 -1.38 -32.40 40.18
C PHE A 15 -2.91 -32.27 39.92
N GLY A 16 -3.54 -33.36 39.49
CA GLY A 16 -4.97 -33.47 39.23
C GLY A 16 -5.31 -33.38 37.72
N PHE A 17 -6.50 -33.88 37.40
CA PHE A 17 -7.00 -33.89 36.01
C PHE A 17 -7.23 -32.50 35.43
N TRP A 18 -7.93 -31.65 36.16
CA TRP A 18 -8.31 -30.28 35.72
C TRP A 18 -7.12 -29.35 35.42
N PRO A 19 -6.06 -29.25 36.29
CA PRO A 19 -4.89 -28.47 35.96
C PRO A 19 -4.13 -28.99 34.74
N ARG A 20 -4.06 -30.31 34.53
CA ARG A 20 -3.42 -30.89 33.34
C ARG A 20 -4.21 -30.56 32.07
N LEU A 21 -5.53 -30.71 32.12
CA LEU A 21 -6.41 -30.36 31.00
C LEU A 21 -6.29 -28.88 30.64
N LEU A 22 -6.30 -27.99 31.65
CA LEU A 22 -6.19 -26.55 31.42
C LEU A 22 -4.83 -26.16 30.79
N ARG A 23 -3.75 -26.79 31.24
CA ARG A 23 -2.42 -26.58 30.60
C ARG A 23 -2.40 -27.05 29.15
N PHE A 24 -2.97 -28.21 28.87
CA PHE A 24 -3.06 -28.74 27.53
C PHE A 24 -3.87 -27.80 26.63
N CYS A 25 -5.03 -27.32 27.08
CA CYS A 25 -5.83 -26.35 26.35
C CYS A 25 -5.07 -25.05 26.10
N LEU A 26 -4.36 -24.54 27.13
CA LEU A 26 -3.57 -23.30 26.97
C LEU A 26 -2.43 -23.48 25.96
N ALA A 27 -1.71 -24.59 26.06
CA ALA A 27 -0.64 -24.92 25.10
C ALA A 27 -1.18 -25.08 23.68
N SER A 28 -2.33 -25.75 23.52
CA SER A 28 -2.98 -25.90 22.23
C SER A 28 -3.43 -24.56 21.63
N LEU A 29 -3.96 -23.65 22.45
CA LEU A 29 -4.30 -22.30 22.01
C LEU A 29 -3.08 -21.50 21.56
N VAL A 30 -1.96 -21.60 22.29
CA VAL A 30 -0.70 -20.95 21.89
C VAL A 30 -0.19 -21.53 20.56
N VAL A 31 -0.19 -22.85 20.42
CA VAL A 31 0.22 -23.50 19.16
C VAL A 31 -0.70 -23.09 18.02
N LEU A 32 -2.03 -23.10 18.23
CA LEU A 32 -3.01 -22.67 17.22
C LEU A 32 -2.79 -21.21 16.82
N TYR A 33 -2.53 -20.33 17.78
CA TYR A 33 -2.22 -18.94 17.53
C TYR A 33 -0.93 -18.78 16.70
N LEU A 34 0.15 -19.47 17.07
CA LEU A 34 1.40 -19.46 16.32
C LEU A 34 1.24 -19.98 14.90
N VAL A 35 0.50 -21.09 14.73
CA VAL A 35 0.21 -21.66 13.41
C VAL A 35 -0.64 -20.69 12.59
N SER A 36 -1.69 -20.10 13.18
CA SER A 36 -2.51 -19.13 12.46
C SER A 36 -1.72 -17.88 12.07
N ALA A 37 -0.83 -17.39 12.94
CA ALA A 37 0.02 -16.24 12.67
C ALA A 37 1.03 -16.51 11.52
N THR A 38 1.56 -17.76 11.44
CA THR A 38 2.46 -18.14 10.33
C THR A 38 1.72 -18.43 9.03
N LEU A 39 0.46 -18.88 9.10
CA LEU A 39 -0.37 -19.13 7.92
C LEU A 39 -1.07 -17.86 7.39
N MET A 40 -1.19 -16.81 8.19
CA MET A 40 -1.67 -15.52 7.72
C MET A 40 -0.63 -14.94 6.76
N GLN A 41 -0.88 -15.09 5.46
CA GLN A 41 -0.15 -14.34 4.45
C GLN A 41 -0.48 -12.86 4.66
N HIS A 42 0.53 -12.09 5.09
CA HIS A 42 0.37 -10.65 5.18
C HIS A 42 0.16 -10.08 3.78
N GLU A 43 -0.93 -9.37 3.58
CA GLU A 43 -1.20 -8.67 2.33
C GLU A 43 -0.76 -7.22 2.44
N VAL A 44 -0.16 -6.71 1.38
CA VAL A 44 0.13 -5.30 1.19
C VAL A 44 -0.86 -4.69 0.21
N ARG A 45 -1.16 -3.42 0.40
CA ARG A 45 -2.00 -2.66 -0.50
C ARG A 45 -1.14 -1.96 -1.54
N VAL A 46 -1.45 -2.18 -2.81
CA VAL A 46 -0.76 -1.55 -3.93
C VAL A 46 -1.74 -0.70 -4.71
N TYR A 47 -1.49 0.59 -4.79
CA TYR A 47 -2.18 1.52 -5.66
C TYR A 47 -1.50 1.50 -7.02
N VAL A 48 -2.22 1.09 -8.06
CA VAL A 48 -1.71 1.05 -9.43
C VAL A 48 -2.29 2.22 -10.20
N TYR A 49 -1.44 2.99 -10.85
CA TYR A 49 -1.86 4.12 -11.69
C TYR A 49 -1.32 3.97 -13.11
N ASN A 50 -2.21 4.07 -14.09
CA ASN A 50 -1.85 4.08 -15.51
C ASN A 50 -1.81 5.53 -16.03
N GLY A 51 -0.62 6.11 -16.10
CA GLY A 51 -0.37 7.43 -16.66
C GLY A 51 -0.25 7.46 -18.19
N LEU A 52 -0.31 6.30 -18.86
CA LEU A 52 -0.22 6.19 -20.31
C LEU A 52 -1.56 6.55 -20.98
N ARG A 53 -1.50 6.88 -22.26
CA ARG A 53 -2.69 7.17 -23.10
C ARG A 53 -3.41 5.92 -23.58
N THR A 54 -2.86 4.75 -23.34
CA THR A 54 -3.37 3.46 -23.81
C THR A 54 -3.81 2.60 -22.62
N ARG A 55 -4.71 1.65 -22.90
CA ARG A 55 -5.09 0.63 -21.93
C ARG A 55 -3.91 -0.30 -21.63
N VAL A 56 -3.69 -0.58 -20.37
CA VAL A 56 -2.62 -1.43 -19.88
C VAL A 56 -3.18 -2.58 -19.08
N THR A 57 -2.61 -3.75 -19.25
CA THR A 57 -2.79 -4.90 -18.38
C THR A 57 -1.58 -4.98 -17.46
N VAL A 58 -1.83 -4.98 -16.16
CA VAL A 58 -0.81 -5.07 -15.12
C VAL A 58 -1.00 -6.36 -14.35
N ALA A 59 0.05 -7.16 -14.26
CA ALA A 59 0.13 -8.34 -13.40
C ALA A 59 1.03 -8.03 -12.20
N LEU A 60 0.50 -8.25 -10.99
CA LEU A 60 1.21 -8.12 -9.70
C LEU A 60 1.14 -9.49 -9.00
N GLY A 61 2.25 -10.22 -9.03
CA GLY A 61 2.25 -11.61 -8.58
C GLY A 61 1.24 -12.43 -9.39
N GLU A 62 0.26 -13.00 -8.71
CA GLU A 62 -0.80 -13.79 -9.31
C GLU A 62 -2.04 -12.98 -9.75
N LYS A 63 -2.14 -11.71 -9.35
CA LYS A 63 -3.30 -10.85 -9.65
C LYS A 63 -3.06 -10.06 -10.92
N GLU A 64 -4.04 -10.04 -11.81
CA GLU A 64 -4.02 -9.28 -13.06
C GLU A 64 -5.17 -8.28 -13.08
N LEU A 65 -4.90 -7.06 -13.56
CA LEU A 65 -5.89 -6.00 -13.69
C LEU A 65 -5.69 -5.25 -15.00
N GLN A 66 -6.78 -4.69 -15.51
CA GLN A 66 -6.76 -3.84 -16.70
C GLN A 66 -7.12 -2.41 -16.32
N LEU A 67 -6.31 -1.47 -16.74
CA LEU A 67 -6.48 -0.04 -16.49
C LEU A 67 -6.57 0.72 -17.82
N GLY A 68 -7.61 1.52 -17.96
CA GLY A 68 -7.70 2.52 -19.03
C GLY A 68 -6.72 3.68 -18.78
N PRO A 69 -6.62 4.62 -19.74
CA PRO A 69 -5.81 5.84 -19.57
C PRO A 69 -6.23 6.61 -18.32
N SER A 70 -5.24 7.08 -17.56
CA SER A 70 -5.42 7.87 -16.33
C SER A 70 -6.31 7.23 -15.27
N GLN A 71 -6.44 5.90 -15.30
CA GLN A 71 -7.16 5.16 -14.29
C GLN A 71 -6.22 4.64 -13.20
N SER A 72 -6.77 4.57 -11.99
CA SER A 72 -6.14 3.92 -10.85
C SER A 72 -6.98 2.75 -10.35
N ALA A 73 -6.32 1.79 -9.73
CA ALA A 73 -6.97 0.70 -9.01
C ALA A 73 -6.16 0.33 -7.77
N VAL A 74 -6.82 -0.28 -6.80
CA VAL A 74 -6.20 -0.79 -5.58
C VAL A 74 -6.23 -2.30 -5.62
N VAL A 75 -5.07 -2.93 -5.40
CA VAL A 75 -4.93 -4.38 -5.35
C VAL A 75 -4.25 -4.76 -4.04
N ARG A 76 -4.71 -5.82 -3.40
CA ARG A 76 -4.00 -6.43 -2.28
C ARG A 76 -3.23 -7.64 -2.81
N VAL A 77 -1.95 -7.69 -2.53
CA VAL A 77 -1.07 -8.79 -2.92
C VAL A 77 -0.34 -9.33 -1.71
N ALA A 78 0.10 -10.57 -1.74
CA ALA A 78 0.91 -11.12 -0.67
C ALA A 78 2.21 -10.32 -0.53
N ALA A 79 2.58 -9.99 0.72
CA ALA A 79 3.85 -9.37 1.02
C ALA A 79 5.01 -10.26 0.54
N ASN A 80 5.93 -9.71 -0.21
CA ASN A 80 7.03 -10.45 -0.81
C ASN A 80 8.23 -9.53 -1.08
N SER A 81 9.43 -9.98 -0.73
CA SER A 81 10.68 -9.27 -1.03
C SER A 81 11.04 -9.21 -2.52
N ALA A 82 10.39 -10.02 -3.35
CA ALA A 82 10.61 -10.09 -4.79
C ALA A 82 9.29 -10.21 -5.56
N LEU A 83 8.36 -9.26 -5.33
CA LEU A 83 7.07 -9.22 -6.01
C LEU A 83 7.29 -8.93 -7.51
N PRO A 84 6.94 -9.86 -8.41
CA PRO A 84 7.05 -9.62 -9.84
C PRO A 84 5.91 -8.72 -10.31
N ILE A 85 6.26 -7.67 -11.05
CA ILE A 85 5.32 -6.77 -11.72
C ILE A 85 5.56 -6.84 -13.22
N ARG A 86 4.51 -7.02 -13.99
CA ARG A 86 4.57 -6.99 -15.45
C ARG A 86 3.47 -6.08 -15.97
N ALA A 87 3.84 -5.11 -16.77
CA ALA A 87 2.90 -4.23 -17.46
C ALA A 87 3.00 -4.45 -18.97
N ARG A 88 1.85 -4.55 -19.64
CA ARG A 88 1.77 -4.75 -21.09
C ARG A 88 0.57 -4.01 -21.69
N THR A 89 0.71 -3.57 -22.92
CA THR A 89 -0.41 -3.24 -23.78
C THR A 89 -0.94 -4.50 -24.47
N ALA A 90 -2.02 -4.37 -25.24
CA ALA A 90 -2.49 -5.48 -26.07
C ALA A 90 -1.45 -5.96 -27.12
N ARG A 91 -0.49 -5.10 -27.48
CA ARG A 91 0.44 -5.35 -28.58
C ARG A 91 1.88 -5.63 -28.14
N GLN A 92 2.29 -5.06 -27.00
CA GLN A 92 3.71 -5.14 -26.58
C GLN A 92 3.86 -5.05 -25.07
N PRO A 93 4.92 -5.67 -24.50
CA PRO A 93 5.29 -5.46 -23.12
C PRO A 93 5.75 -4.00 -22.94
N ILE A 94 5.45 -3.43 -21.77
CA ILE A 94 5.89 -2.09 -21.36
C ILE A 94 7.12 -2.21 -20.47
N GLU A 95 6.97 -2.94 -19.36
CA GLU A 95 8.02 -3.15 -18.39
C GLU A 95 7.82 -4.45 -17.60
N SER A 96 8.91 -4.95 -17.04
CA SER A 96 8.93 -6.06 -16.10
C SER A 96 9.87 -5.71 -14.97
N LEU A 97 9.37 -5.70 -13.72
CA LEU A 97 10.10 -5.31 -12.54
C LEU A 97 10.01 -6.43 -11.50
N GLN A 98 11.03 -6.50 -10.65
CA GLN A 98 10.94 -7.17 -9.35
C GLN A 98 11.11 -6.11 -8.29
N VAL A 99 10.17 -6.03 -7.36
CA VAL A 99 10.11 -4.98 -6.36
C VAL A 99 9.98 -5.57 -4.96
N ASP A 100 10.48 -4.85 -3.98
CA ASP A 100 10.30 -5.19 -2.58
C ASP A 100 8.96 -4.66 -2.08
N ALA A 101 8.13 -5.57 -1.56
CA ALA A 101 6.84 -5.31 -0.93
C ALA A 101 6.73 -6.10 0.40
N GLU A 102 7.82 -6.26 1.13
CA GLU A 102 7.86 -7.06 2.35
C GLU A 102 7.22 -6.35 3.55
N ASN A 103 7.27 -5.02 3.58
CA ASN A 103 6.68 -4.25 4.68
C ASN A 103 5.15 -4.24 4.58
N TYR A 104 4.49 -5.18 5.26
CA TYR A 104 3.03 -5.31 5.27
C TYR A 104 2.29 -4.18 6.02
N LEU A 105 3.01 -3.31 6.74
CA LEU A 105 2.43 -2.13 7.40
C LEU A 105 2.39 -0.91 6.47
N ALA A 106 3.00 -1.02 5.30
CA ALA A 106 3.06 0.06 4.34
C ALA A 106 2.12 -0.17 3.16
N ASP A 107 1.63 0.91 2.60
CA ASP A 107 1.01 0.94 1.29
C ASP A 107 2.07 1.23 0.22
N TYR A 108 1.85 0.72 -0.99
CA TYR A 108 2.76 0.92 -2.12
C TYR A 108 2.04 1.55 -3.30
N VAL A 109 2.80 2.22 -4.14
CA VAL A 109 2.32 2.79 -5.40
C VAL A 109 3.13 2.23 -6.55
N TYR A 110 2.42 1.75 -7.56
CA TYR A 110 2.98 1.39 -8.84
C TYR A 110 2.49 2.37 -9.92
N ASN A 111 3.37 3.25 -10.35
CA ASN A 111 3.17 4.19 -11.44
C ASN A 111 3.70 3.56 -12.72
N VAL A 112 2.84 3.08 -13.59
CA VAL A 112 3.20 2.31 -14.80
C VAL A 112 4.21 3.09 -15.64
N ALA A 113 5.38 2.48 -15.86
CA ALA A 113 6.51 3.05 -16.61
C ALA A 113 7.00 4.42 -16.08
N ALA A 114 6.64 4.84 -14.88
CA ALA A 114 6.85 6.20 -14.39
C ALA A 114 6.39 7.27 -15.41
N ALA A 115 5.28 6.99 -16.10
CA ALA A 115 4.85 7.76 -17.27
C ALA A 115 4.43 9.20 -16.95
N VAL A 116 4.06 9.47 -15.69
CA VAL A 116 3.70 10.82 -15.21
C VAL A 116 4.27 11.07 -13.82
N PRO A 117 4.60 12.32 -13.46
CA PRO A 117 4.94 12.68 -12.10
C PRO A 117 3.70 12.60 -11.21
N LEU A 118 3.83 12.02 -10.03
CA LEU A 118 2.76 11.99 -9.03
C LEU A 118 3.03 13.06 -7.96
N ALA A 119 1.99 13.81 -7.60
CA ALA A 119 2.06 14.87 -6.61
C ALA A 119 1.51 14.38 -5.25
N GLU A 120 2.37 14.34 -4.25
CA GLU A 120 1.99 14.13 -2.86
C GLU A 120 1.82 15.50 -2.20
N ARG A 121 0.64 15.75 -1.61
CA ARG A 121 0.29 17.05 -1.01
C ARG A 121 -0.30 16.87 0.37
N ASP A 122 -0.03 17.80 1.24
CA ASP A 122 -0.74 17.92 2.51
C ASP A 122 -2.10 18.59 2.31
N VAL A 123 -3.12 18.00 2.89
CA VAL A 123 -4.48 18.54 2.96
C VAL A 123 -4.77 18.91 4.40
N PHE A 124 -5.12 20.15 4.63
CA PHE A 124 -5.34 20.69 5.95
C PHE A 124 -6.82 20.94 6.20
N TYR A 125 -7.29 20.58 7.38
CA TYR A 125 -8.69 20.71 7.81
C TYR A 125 -8.82 21.53 9.08
N GLY A 126 -10.01 22.08 9.30
CA GLY A 126 -10.34 22.85 10.50
C GLY A 126 -9.59 24.18 10.53
N SER A 127 -8.96 24.51 11.65
CA SER A 127 -8.23 25.78 11.82
C SER A 127 -7.00 25.94 10.90
N PHE A 128 -6.60 24.86 10.24
CA PHE A 128 -5.51 24.88 9.26
C PHE A 128 -6.00 24.87 7.82
N ALA A 129 -7.32 24.87 7.59
CA ALA A 129 -7.88 24.90 6.25
C ALA A 129 -7.34 26.10 5.44
N GLY A 130 -7.05 25.87 4.16
CA GLY A 130 -6.48 26.88 3.28
C GLY A 130 -4.95 27.05 3.35
N LYS A 131 -4.26 26.32 4.26
CA LYS A 131 -2.80 26.21 4.16
C LYS A 131 -2.42 25.36 2.96
N GLU A 132 -1.53 25.88 2.15
CA GLU A 132 -0.96 25.17 1.03
C GLU A 132 0.52 24.86 1.29
N THR A 133 0.94 23.67 0.97
CA THR A 133 2.35 23.28 0.93
C THR A 133 2.73 22.94 -0.49
N ALA A 134 3.98 23.19 -0.86
CA ALA A 134 4.49 22.76 -2.15
C ALA A 134 4.36 21.22 -2.29
N PRO A 135 3.89 20.73 -3.42
CA PRO A 135 3.76 19.29 -3.63
C PRO A 135 5.15 18.63 -3.65
N ARG A 136 5.22 17.46 -3.06
CA ARG A 136 6.37 16.58 -3.21
C ARG A 136 6.15 15.69 -4.44
N TRP A 137 7.05 15.78 -5.39
CA TRP A 137 6.94 15.04 -6.64
C TRP A 137 7.59 13.66 -6.54
N ARG A 138 6.82 12.63 -6.90
CA ARG A 138 7.27 11.25 -7.03
C ARG A 138 7.39 10.90 -8.50
N LEU A 139 8.58 10.44 -8.88
CA LEU A 139 8.96 10.17 -10.27
C LEU A 139 9.35 8.69 -10.48
N GLU A 140 9.21 7.90 -9.44
CA GLU A 140 9.54 6.49 -9.44
C GLU A 140 8.38 5.64 -9.99
N SER A 141 8.70 4.48 -10.59
CA SER A 141 7.69 3.48 -10.97
C SER A 141 7.12 2.78 -9.74
N TRP A 142 7.94 2.59 -8.71
CA TRP A 142 7.57 1.90 -7.48
C TRP A 142 8.08 2.66 -6.27
N PHE A 143 7.22 2.89 -5.29
CA PHE A 143 7.59 3.50 -4.03
C PHE A 143 6.58 3.18 -2.93
N GLN A 144 7.06 3.24 -1.68
CA GLN A 144 6.25 3.14 -0.49
C GLN A 144 5.58 4.47 -0.20
N THR A 145 4.33 4.43 0.31
CA THR A 145 3.56 5.62 0.67
C THR A 145 2.79 5.39 1.96
N ASP A 146 2.49 6.48 2.64
CA ASP A 146 1.64 6.54 3.84
C ASP A 146 0.47 7.53 3.67
N VAL A 147 0.12 7.85 2.41
CA VAL A 147 -0.93 8.81 2.12
C VAL A 147 -2.31 8.28 2.53
N ASP A 148 -3.14 9.18 3.05
CA ASP A 148 -4.52 8.85 3.42
C ASP A 148 -5.44 8.69 2.20
N TYR A 149 -5.16 9.45 1.14
CA TYR A 149 -5.97 9.50 -0.09
C TYR A 149 -5.09 9.32 -1.32
N ALA A 150 -5.05 8.11 -1.89
CA ALA A 150 -4.34 7.85 -3.13
C ALA A 150 -5.32 7.85 -4.31
N PHE A 151 -5.12 8.76 -5.27
CA PHE A 151 -5.91 8.91 -6.49
C PHE A 151 -7.42 9.13 -6.28
N SER A 152 -7.83 9.46 -5.07
CA SER A 152 -9.19 9.85 -4.73
C SER A 152 -9.20 11.27 -4.18
N PRO A 153 -10.22 12.07 -4.47
CA PRO A 153 -10.32 13.41 -3.92
C PRO A 153 -10.47 13.31 -2.39
N PRO A 154 -9.67 14.08 -1.63
CA PRO A 154 -9.90 14.22 -0.20
C PRO A 154 -11.30 14.78 0.07
N PRO A 155 -12.00 14.36 1.13
CA PRO A 155 -13.30 14.93 1.48
C PRO A 155 -13.16 16.42 1.79
N ALA A 156 -14.19 17.21 1.47
CA ALA A 156 -14.19 18.65 1.74
C ALA A 156 -14.14 18.97 3.24
N GLU A 157 -14.74 18.10 4.07
CA GLU A 157 -14.78 18.24 5.51
C GLU A 157 -14.43 16.91 6.18
N LEU A 158 -13.73 16.98 7.32
CA LEU A 158 -13.47 15.83 8.18
C LEU A 158 -14.16 16.03 9.53
N SER A 159 -15.00 15.10 9.90
CA SER A 159 -15.50 15.00 11.27
C SER A 159 -14.40 14.38 12.15
N THR A 160 -13.64 15.22 12.84
CA THR A 160 -12.59 14.79 13.75
C THR A 160 -12.88 15.26 15.16
N LYS A 161 -12.41 14.52 16.16
CA LYS A 161 -12.44 14.97 17.56
C LYS A 161 -11.49 16.15 17.80
N SER A 162 -10.53 16.35 16.92
CA SER A 162 -9.57 17.46 16.93
C SER A 162 -10.11 18.63 16.12
N LYS A 163 -9.81 19.87 16.57
CA LYS A 163 -10.20 21.11 15.88
C LYS A 163 -9.46 21.29 14.55
N SER A 164 -8.44 20.50 14.28
CA SER A 164 -7.63 20.53 13.05
C SER A 164 -7.02 19.17 12.76
N ALA A 165 -6.86 18.86 11.48
CA ALA A 165 -6.19 17.65 11.02
C ALA A 165 -5.33 17.95 9.78
N ARG A 166 -4.24 17.22 9.63
CA ARG A 166 -3.42 17.15 8.43
C ARG A 166 -3.55 15.74 7.86
N LYS A 167 -3.78 15.63 6.57
CA LYS A 167 -3.87 14.39 5.81
C LYS A 167 -2.99 14.50 4.58
N ALA A 168 -2.49 13.39 4.11
CA ALA A 168 -1.70 13.35 2.88
C ALA A 168 -2.52 12.79 1.73
N ALA A 169 -2.39 13.41 0.56
CA ALA A 169 -3.06 12.97 -0.66
C ALA A 169 -2.07 12.81 -1.81
N LEU A 170 -2.23 11.75 -2.59
CA LEU A 170 -1.48 11.48 -3.80
C LEU A 170 -2.38 11.66 -5.01
N SER A 171 -1.94 12.47 -5.95
CA SER A 171 -2.67 12.75 -7.18
C SER A 171 -1.76 12.71 -8.40
N ALA A 172 -2.35 12.43 -9.56
CA ALA A 172 -1.69 12.56 -10.84
C ALA A 172 -2.11 13.86 -11.53
N PRO A 173 -1.31 14.39 -12.48
CA PRO A 173 -1.75 15.47 -13.36
C PRO A 173 -3.03 15.05 -14.09
N PRO A 174 -3.97 15.97 -14.34
CA PRO A 174 -5.16 15.68 -15.14
C PRO A 174 -4.79 15.08 -16.50
N ALA A 175 -5.53 14.04 -16.93
CA ALA A 175 -5.27 13.33 -18.18
C ALA A 175 -5.26 14.22 -19.42
N ALA A 176 -6.05 15.32 -19.37
CA ALA A 176 -6.16 16.27 -20.47
C ALA A 176 -4.98 17.26 -20.54
N LYS A 177 -4.10 17.30 -19.54
CA LYS A 177 -2.97 18.22 -19.56
C LYS A 177 -1.92 17.77 -20.55
N ASP A 178 -1.46 18.72 -21.37
CA ASP A 178 -0.30 18.51 -22.25
C ASP A 178 0.92 18.13 -21.38
N PRO A 179 1.70 17.09 -21.77
CA PRO A 179 2.95 16.79 -21.10
C PRO A 179 3.87 18.00 -20.92
N ARG A 180 3.81 18.98 -21.81
CA ARG A 180 4.58 20.23 -21.74
C ARG A 180 4.30 21.03 -20.47
N GLU A 181 3.08 20.94 -19.91
CA GLU A 181 2.69 21.68 -18.72
C GLU A 181 3.31 21.14 -17.43
N TRP A 182 3.65 19.85 -17.39
CA TRP A 182 4.21 19.20 -16.21
C TRP A 182 5.61 18.62 -16.39
N ILE A 183 6.13 18.57 -17.63
CA ILE A 183 7.46 17.99 -17.90
C ILE A 183 8.58 18.73 -17.21
N GLU A 184 8.40 20.02 -16.95
CA GLU A 184 9.39 20.82 -16.22
C GLU A 184 9.57 20.37 -14.77
N LEU A 185 8.57 19.69 -14.20
CA LEU A 185 8.62 19.10 -12.86
C LEU A 185 9.53 17.86 -12.81
N VAL A 186 9.85 17.30 -13.98
CA VAL A 186 10.70 16.11 -14.11
C VAL A 186 12.16 16.56 -14.29
N PRO A 187 13.12 15.95 -13.57
CA PRO A 187 14.54 16.22 -13.74
C PRO A 187 14.96 16.10 -15.21
N PRO A 188 15.78 17.00 -15.74
CA PRO A 188 16.13 17.08 -17.16
C PRO A 188 16.62 15.74 -17.75
N ALA A 189 17.41 14.99 -17.00
CA ALA A 189 17.94 13.69 -17.42
C ALA A 189 16.86 12.62 -17.68
N ARG A 190 15.67 12.77 -17.11
CA ARG A 190 14.56 11.79 -17.23
C ARG A 190 13.44 12.25 -18.16
N ARG A 191 13.43 13.52 -18.60
CA ARG A 191 12.34 14.10 -19.39
C ARG A 191 12.08 13.32 -20.67
N ALA A 192 13.12 12.99 -21.41
CA ALA A 192 13.01 12.25 -22.67
C ALA A 192 12.36 10.86 -22.46
N ALA A 193 12.76 10.14 -21.43
CA ALA A 193 12.20 8.82 -21.10
C ALA A 193 10.74 8.91 -20.70
N VAL A 194 10.37 9.91 -19.88
CA VAL A 194 8.98 10.13 -19.42
C VAL A 194 8.08 10.53 -20.60
N ILE A 195 8.55 11.40 -21.51
CA ILE A 195 7.79 11.76 -22.72
C ILE A 195 7.59 10.52 -23.60
N ALA A 196 8.64 9.74 -23.86
CA ALA A 196 8.55 8.54 -24.65
C ALA A 196 7.61 7.49 -24.05
N ALA A 197 7.61 7.34 -22.72
CA ALA A 197 6.67 6.47 -22.00
C ALA A 197 5.23 6.97 -22.14
N HIS A 198 4.99 8.26 -21.98
CA HIS A 198 3.65 8.85 -22.03
C HIS A 198 3.03 8.83 -23.44
N GLN A 199 3.84 8.78 -24.49
CA GLN A 199 3.37 8.71 -25.88
C GLN A 199 2.99 7.29 -26.34
N ARG A 200 3.33 6.27 -25.57
CA ARG A 200 2.94 4.86 -25.81
C ARG A 200 1.49 4.62 -25.41
#